data_8693eb290a954ca786724003870b6f64
#
_entry.id   8693eb290a954ca786724003870b6f64
#
_cell.length_a   1.000
_cell.length_b   1.000
_cell.length_c   1.000
_cell.angle_alpha   90.00
_cell.angle_beta   90.00
_cell.angle_gamma   90.00
#
_symmetry.space_group_name_H-M   'P 1'
#
loop_
_entity.id
_entity.type
_entity.pdbx_description
1 polymer ?
#
loop_
_entity_poly.entity_id
_entity_poly.type
_entity_poly.pdbx_seq_one_letter_code
_entity_poly.pdbx_strand_id
1 'polypeptide(L)'
;MLTWSHLRIRLSALIVVAAALLWLQPGLALHQQPPAAPAAVTQAGQAEGEFCECEGCTSVLVGKAASADGSTMTSHSCDSTTDRTWMDMAPARTHKPGAMATLWMDPKESKGPNDPDRVPAGEIPQVPQTYKFLNAAYPIMNEHQLAIGETTFDGKRELKSDEGIIDCPELYRLVLERAKTAREAIRIADELTKLHGYNDYGEAFTFADKDEVWFFEILGPGRGRKGAVWAAVRIPDDEVAVSANAPRIRKIDLKDPNTYMASANVYALAEELGWWSAKSGEPFEFCTVYGSRSALGSRRREWRALSRLAPSLHLDPNAEHYPLSVKPEKKLSVKDVFDLFRDTYEGSPYDMTRTLLKVDRDGKAVKSPVANPFMNNDYLDLLKVPSERTIACKRATYLSVTQSRKWLPDPIGGVVWLGYDNPMTTPHTPFYIGIEQMPASYMVDGRAKFRRDCAWWAFRQVSQLAFFRWQDMVKDIEKVWRPIEEKAWAEQATVEAEALALYKQDPAKARAYLTKYSHEIADGAVDAYWKLAEDLWSKYTNLF
;
A
#
# COMPACT_ATOMS: atom_id res chain seq x y z
N MET A 1 61.32 -42.09 -22.86
CA MET A 1 60.49 -41.22 -22.04
C MET A 1 59.04 -41.63 -22.29
N LEU A 2 58.53 -42.54 -21.48
CA LEU A 2 57.16 -43.01 -21.53
C LEU A 2 56.41 -42.30 -20.41
N THR A 3 55.38 -41.57 -20.79
CA THR A 3 54.61 -40.65 -19.99
C THR A 3 53.57 -41.36 -19.10
N TRP A 4 53.40 -40.85 -17.93
CA TRP A 4 52.58 -41.29 -16.80
C TRP A 4 51.05 -41.36 -17.04
N SER A 5 50.60 -41.38 -18.28
CA SER A 5 49.16 -41.34 -18.60
C SER A 5 48.42 -42.70 -18.66
N HIS A 6 49.12 -43.81 -18.67
CA HIS A 6 48.50 -45.12 -18.85
C HIS A 6 48.28 -45.92 -17.57
N LEU A 7 48.68 -45.40 -16.39
CA LEU A 7 48.53 -46.16 -15.13
C LEU A 7 47.27 -45.82 -14.33
N ARG A 8 46.55 -44.72 -14.69
CA ARG A 8 45.31 -44.34 -14.00
C ARG A 8 44.04 -44.99 -14.55
N ILE A 9 44.06 -45.55 -15.74
CA ILE A 9 42.87 -46.15 -16.39
C ILE A 9 42.68 -47.63 -15.99
N ARG A 10 43.73 -48.30 -15.46
CA ARG A 10 43.61 -49.70 -15.07
C ARG A 10 43.23 -49.94 -13.59
N LEU A 11 43.28 -48.94 -12.73
CA LEU A 11 42.83 -49.06 -11.33
C LEU A 11 41.33 -48.74 -11.13
N SER A 12 40.71 -48.02 -12.04
CA SER A 12 39.29 -47.65 -11.94
C SER A 12 38.34 -48.80 -12.41
N ALA A 13 38.85 -49.73 -13.19
CA ALA A 13 38.05 -50.85 -13.71
C ALA A 13 37.99 -52.05 -12.73
N LEU A 14 38.89 -52.15 -11.74
CA LEU A 14 38.90 -53.25 -10.76
C LEU A 14 38.06 -52.97 -9.51
N ILE A 15 37.70 -51.71 -9.25
CA ILE A 15 36.85 -51.36 -8.10
C ILE A 15 35.37 -51.52 -8.43
N VAL A 16 34.96 -51.43 -9.68
CA VAL A 16 33.55 -51.57 -10.12
C VAL A 16 33.12 -53.05 -10.20
N VAL A 17 34.06 -54.01 -10.41
CA VAL A 17 33.74 -55.45 -10.48
C VAL A 17 33.67 -56.11 -9.08
N ALA A 18 34.35 -55.54 -8.06
CA ALA A 18 34.30 -56.07 -6.69
C ALA A 18 33.01 -55.66 -5.93
N ALA A 19 32.32 -54.63 -6.37
CA ALA A 19 31.04 -54.18 -5.78
C ALA A 19 29.80 -54.92 -6.32
N ALA A 20 29.94 -55.66 -7.44
CA ALA A 20 28.82 -56.34 -8.08
C ALA A 20 28.67 -57.85 -7.67
N LEU A 21 29.58 -58.40 -6.86
CA LEU A 21 29.57 -59.82 -6.46
C LEU A 21 29.19 -60.05 -4.97
N LEU A 22 28.75 -59.06 -4.23
CA LEU A 22 28.31 -59.13 -2.84
C LEU A 22 26.79 -59.05 -2.63
N TRP A 23 25.99 -59.15 -3.71
CA TRP A 23 24.53 -59.05 -3.65
C TRP A 23 23.81 -60.29 -4.20
N LEU A 24 24.28 -61.51 -3.85
CA LEU A 24 23.53 -62.73 -4.12
C LEU A 24 23.65 -63.68 -2.93
N GLN A 25 22.89 -63.40 -1.88
CA GLN A 25 22.43 -64.47 -0.96
C GLN A 25 20.93 -64.31 -0.71
N PRO A 26 20.09 -65.37 -0.88
CA PRO A 26 18.66 -65.28 -0.58
C PRO A 26 18.46 -65.59 0.90
N GLY A 27 17.96 -64.62 1.64
CA GLY A 27 17.70 -64.74 3.06
C GLY A 27 16.57 -63.86 3.56
N LEU A 28 15.36 -64.48 3.68
CA LEU A 28 14.24 -64.06 4.56
C LEU A 28 13.69 -62.67 4.38
N ALA A 29 12.71 -62.60 3.52
CA ALA A 29 11.76 -61.46 3.46
C ALA A 29 10.92 -61.41 4.74
N LEU A 30 11.29 -60.49 5.65
CA LEU A 30 10.34 -59.92 6.58
C LEU A 30 9.56 -58.85 5.79
N HIS A 31 8.32 -59.16 5.50
CA HIS A 31 7.35 -58.19 4.98
C HIS A 31 7.15 -57.08 6.03
N GLN A 32 7.96 -56.05 5.95
CA GLN A 32 7.55 -54.74 6.49
C GLN A 32 6.69 -54.07 5.42
N GLN A 33 5.40 -53.99 5.70
CA GLN A 33 4.52 -53.08 4.96
C GLN A 33 5.13 -51.67 4.99
N PRO A 34 5.14 -50.95 3.86
CA PRO A 34 5.49 -49.53 3.89
C PRO A 34 4.53 -48.85 4.86
N PRO A 35 5.01 -47.85 5.63
CA PRO A 35 4.12 -47.04 6.47
C PRO A 35 2.98 -46.54 5.59
N ALA A 36 1.75 -46.74 6.05
CA ALA A 36 0.56 -46.24 5.40
C ALA A 36 0.80 -44.73 5.11
N ALA A 37 0.60 -44.34 3.85
CA ALA A 37 0.57 -42.93 3.50
C ALA A 37 -0.34 -42.24 4.51
N PRO A 38 0.05 -41.07 5.06
CA PRO A 38 -0.84 -40.34 5.92
C PRO A 38 -2.17 -40.20 5.19
N ALA A 39 -3.26 -40.57 5.86
CA ALA A 39 -4.60 -40.45 5.34
C ALA A 39 -4.71 -39.04 4.75
N ALA A 40 -5.16 -38.96 3.50
CA ALA A 40 -5.47 -37.67 2.89
C ALA A 40 -6.39 -36.95 3.88
N VAL A 41 -5.86 -35.90 4.48
CA VAL A 41 -6.68 -34.94 5.21
C VAL A 41 -7.63 -34.43 4.13
N THR A 42 -8.85 -34.90 4.17
CA THR A 42 -9.94 -34.30 3.40
C THR A 42 -9.93 -32.84 3.81
N GLN A 43 -9.58 -31.99 2.86
CA GLN A 43 -9.72 -30.54 2.99
C GLN A 43 -11.19 -30.28 3.27
N ALA A 44 -11.52 -30.20 4.55
CA ALA A 44 -12.75 -29.57 4.99
C ALA A 44 -12.62 -28.09 4.62
N GLY A 45 -13.45 -27.67 3.66
CA GLY A 45 -13.74 -26.28 3.36
C GLY A 45 -12.51 -25.38 3.29
N GLN A 46 -11.93 -25.17 2.11
CA GLN A 46 -11.16 -23.96 1.87
C GLN A 46 -12.10 -22.81 2.19
N ALA A 47 -11.82 -22.10 3.27
CA ALA A 47 -12.42 -20.81 3.54
C ALA A 47 -12.06 -19.92 2.33
N GLU A 48 -13.08 -19.46 1.64
CA GLU A 48 -12.97 -18.58 0.48
C GLU A 48 -12.18 -17.33 0.90
N GLY A 49 -11.11 -16.99 0.17
CA GLY A 49 -10.39 -15.72 0.30
C GLY A 49 -9.28 -15.69 1.35
N GLU A 50 -8.29 -16.61 1.31
CA GLU A 50 -6.98 -16.28 1.86
C GLU A 50 -6.32 -15.26 0.92
N PHE A 51 -6.49 -13.96 1.26
CA PHE A 51 -5.54 -12.95 0.80
C PHE A 51 -4.14 -13.41 1.21
N CYS A 52 -3.19 -13.42 0.28
CA CYS A 52 -1.79 -13.60 0.62
C CYS A 52 -1.44 -12.64 1.77
N GLU A 53 -0.84 -13.12 2.85
CA GLU A 53 -0.63 -12.42 4.14
C GLU A 53 -0.02 -11.02 4.08
N CYS A 54 0.33 -10.54 2.92
CA CYS A 54 1.01 -9.28 2.68
C CYS A 54 0.38 -8.46 1.54
N GLU A 55 -0.73 -8.88 0.98
CA GLU A 55 -1.46 -8.10 -0.01
C GLU A 55 -2.58 -7.30 0.66
N GLY A 56 -2.83 -6.13 0.12
CA GLY A 56 -3.83 -5.21 0.63
C GLY A 56 -3.23 -3.87 1.03
N CYS A 57 -4.08 -2.89 1.13
CA CYS A 57 -3.68 -1.50 1.34
C CYS A 57 -4.21 -0.98 2.68
N THR A 58 -3.66 0.12 3.16
CA THR A 58 -4.20 0.87 4.29
C THR A 58 -4.16 2.35 3.96
N SER A 59 -5.26 3.06 4.24
CA SER A 59 -5.36 4.51 4.09
C SER A 59 -5.91 5.16 5.34
N VAL A 60 -5.41 6.35 5.67
CA VAL A 60 -5.89 7.20 6.77
C VAL A 60 -6.24 8.56 6.20
N LEU A 61 -7.45 9.04 6.49
CA LEU A 61 -7.90 10.39 6.16
C LEU A 61 -7.92 11.24 7.42
N VAL A 62 -7.48 12.50 7.29
CA VAL A 62 -7.50 13.45 8.40
C VAL A 62 -8.19 14.73 7.94
N GLY A 63 -9.29 15.10 8.59
CA GLY A 63 -9.97 16.36 8.39
C GLY A 63 -9.11 17.53 8.87
N LYS A 64 -9.29 18.70 8.26
CA LYS A 64 -8.44 19.89 8.54
C LYS A 64 -8.44 20.36 9.99
N ALA A 65 -9.53 20.18 10.74
CA ALA A 65 -9.59 20.54 12.16
C ALA A 65 -9.06 19.44 13.08
N ALA A 66 -8.95 18.19 12.58
CA ALA A 66 -8.27 17.07 13.24
C ALA A 66 -6.76 17.13 13.01
N SER A 67 -6.29 17.87 12.03
CA SER A 67 -4.85 18.07 11.71
C SER A 67 -4.22 19.10 12.63
N ALA A 68 -2.94 18.91 12.97
CA ALA A 68 -2.18 19.80 13.84
C ALA A 68 -1.87 21.15 13.19
N ASP A 69 -1.67 21.17 11.87
CA ASP A 69 -1.35 22.36 11.09
C ASP A 69 -2.54 22.92 10.29
N GLY A 70 -3.69 22.22 10.31
CA GLY A 70 -4.87 22.63 9.55
C GLY A 70 -4.92 22.12 8.11
N SER A 71 -3.94 21.33 7.67
CA SER A 71 -3.99 20.62 6.39
C SER A 71 -5.05 19.52 6.39
N THR A 72 -5.57 19.17 5.24
CA THR A 72 -6.20 17.88 5.03
C THR A 72 -5.13 16.85 4.66
N MET A 73 -5.33 15.59 5.04
CA MET A 73 -4.41 14.51 4.70
C MET A 73 -5.17 13.30 4.18
N THR A 74 -4.60 12.62 3.21
CA THR A 74 -4.86 11.22 2.92
C THR A 74 -3.54 10.47 2.83
N SER A 75 -3.62 9.16 2.90
CA SER A 75 -2.43 8.30 2.87
C SER A 75 -2.73 7.01 2.13
N HIS A 76 -1.67 6.33 1.71
CA HIS A 76 -1.79 5.02 1.07
C HIS A 76 -0.54 4.19 1.31
N SER A 77 -0.68 3.01 1.93
CA SER A 77 0.32 1.95 1.84
C SER A 77 -0.10 1.01 0.71
N CYS A 78 0.71 0.94 -0.34
CA CYS A 78 0.52 0.00 -1.43
C CYS A 78 1.24 -1.31 -1.08
N ASP A 79 0.51 -2.25 -0.50
CA ASP A 79 1.08 -3.50 0.02
C ASP A 79 0.98 -4.59 -1.06
N SER A 80 1.90 -4.54 -2.02
CA SER A 80 1.91 -5.41 -3.19
C SER A 80 3.31 -5.92 -3.52
N THR A 81 3.37 -7.06 -4.18
CA THR A 81 4.62 -7.69 -4.67
C THR A 81 4.82 -7.54 -6.16
N THR A 82 3.79 -7.14 -6.89
CA THR A 82 3.78 -7.06 -8.36
C THR A 82 3.74 -5.63 -8.87
N ASP A 83 3.26 -4.68 -8.08
CA ASP A 83 3.14 -3.29 -8.49
C ASP A 83 4.49 -2.64 -8.76
N ARG A 84 4.50 -1.68 -9.69
CA ARG A 84 5.72 -0.98 -10.07
C ARG A 84 6.36 -0.22 -8.91
N THR A 85 7.67 -0.30 -8.83
CA THR A 85 8.48 0.35 -7.79
C THR A 85 9.08 1.69 -8.22
N TRP A 86 8.81 2.14 -9.43
CA TRP A 86 9.28 3.41 -9.96
C TRP A 86 8.17 4.47 -9.93
N MET A 87 8.57 5.72 -9.80
CA MET A 87 7.69 6.88 -9.76
C MET A 87 8.20 7.98 -10.69
N ASP A 88 7.28 8.76 -11.24
CA ASP A 88 7.59 9.90 -12.10
C ASP A 88 6.58 11.04 -11.92
N MET A 89 6.89 12.21 -12.44
CA MET A 89 5.95 13.32 -12.54
C MET A 89 5.30 13.28 -13.92
N ALA A 90 4.02 12.91 -14.00
CA ALA A 90 3.24 13.03 -15.22
C ALA A 90 3.01 14.53 -15.52
N PRO A 91 3.45 15.06 -16.68
CA PRO A 91 3.36 16.48 -16.95
C PRO A 91 1.94 16.93 -17.31
N ALA A 92 1.60 18.18 -16.98
CA ALA A 92 0.41 18.84 -17.52
C ALA A 92 0.55 18.95 -19.05
N ARG A 93 -0.58 18.77 -19.76
CA ARG A 93 -0.59 18.81 -21.24
C ARG A 93 -1.83 19.53 -21.74
N THR A 94 -1.67 20.25 -22.86
CA THR A 94 -2.77 20.76 -23.68
C THR A 94 -2.97 19.85 -24.87
N HIS A 95 -4.20 19.47 -25.13
CA HIS A 95 -4.58 18.52 -26.17
C HIS A 95 -5.34 19.22 -27.30
N LYS A 96 -5.15 18.73 -28.52
CA LYS A 96 -5.89 19.22 -29.69
C LYS A 96 -7.36 18.78 -29.62
N PRO A 97 -8.30 19.55 -30.22
CA PRO A 97 -9.68 19.08 -30.37
C PRO A 97 -9.73 17.70 -31.04
N GLY A 98 -10.54 16.80 -30.50
CA GLY A 98 -10.68 15.42 -30.98
C GLY A 98 -9.57 14.47 -30.56
N ALA A 99 -8.65 14.88 -29.67
CA ALA A 99 -7.66 13.97 -29.10
C ALA A 99 -8.35 12.85 -28.29
N MET A 100 -7.75 11.66 -28.34
CA MET A 100 -8.20 10.50 -27.57
C MET A 100 -7.19 10.19 -26.47
N ALA A 101 -7.67 9.70 -25.34
CA ALA A 101 -6.87 9.13 -24.26
C ALA A 101 -6.94 7.61 -24.33
N THR A 102 -5.80 6.96 -24.53
CA THR A 102 -5.71 5.50 -24.44
C THR A 102 -5.75 5.07 -22.98
N LEU A 103 -6.61 4.10 -22.69
CA LEU A 103 -6.69 3.41 -21.39
C LEU A 103 -5.90 2.10 -21.48
N TRP A 104 -5.34 1.69 -20.36
CA TRP A 104 -4.48 0.52 -20.30
C TRP A 104 -5.00 -0.49 -19.31
N MET A 105 -4.84 -1.78 -19.61
CA MET A 105 -5.07 -2.85 -18.64
C MET A 105 -3.89 -2.91 -17.67
N ASP A 106 -4.19 -3.04 -16.39
CA ASP A 106 -3.21 -3.19 -15.29
C ASP A 106 -2.04 -2.19 -15.35
N PRO A 107 -2.31 -0.86 -15.47
CA PRO A 107 -1.24 0.13 -15.64
C PRO A 107 -0.29 0.21 -14.43
N LYS A 108 -0.72 -0.26 -13.26
CA LYS A 108 0.10 -0.35 -12.04
C LYS A 108 1.26 -1.33 -12.15
N GLU A 109 1.13 -2.35 -13.02
CA GLU A 109 2.17 -3.35 -13.27
C GLU A 109 3.13 -2.96 -14.40
N SER A 110 2.85 -1.88 -15.12
CA SER A 110 3.67 -1.41 -16.24
C SER A 110 5.10 -1.11 -15.84
N LYS A 111 6.06 -1.46 -16.69
CA LYS A 111 7.47 -1.14 -16.56
C LYS A 111 7.81 0.31 -16.94
N GLY A 112 6.85 1.06 -17.43
CA GLY A 112 7.00 2.46 -17.80
C GLY A 112 6.15 2.84 -19.02
N PRO A 113 6.16 4.12 -19.41
CA PRO A 113 5.33 4.61 -20.51
C PRO A 113 5.63 3.95 -21.86
N ASN A 114 6.83 3.40 -22.03
CA ASN A 114 7.27 2.68 -23.23
C ASN A 114 7.30 1.16 -23.04
N ASP A 115 6.55 0.62 -22.08
CA ASP A 115 6.46 -0.81 -21.85
C ASP A 115 5.81 -1.50 -23.08
N PRO A 116 6.53 -2.38 -23.79
CA PRO A 116 5.99 -3.05 -24.98
C PRO A 116 4.91 -4.07 -24.67
N ASP A 117 4.80 -4.49 -23.41
CA ASP A 117 3.84 -5.50 -22.96
C ASP A 117 2.51 -4.89 -22.53
N ARG A 118 2.38 -3.55 -22.53
CA ARG A 118 1.12 -2.88 -22.18
C ARG A 118 0.03 -3.17 -23.20
N VAL A 119 -1.12 -3.59 -22.69
CA VAL A 119 -2.31 -3.89 -23.50
C VAL A 119 -3.31 -2.75 -23.37
N PRO A 120 -3.75 -2.10 -24.48
CA PRO A 120 -4.79 -1.08 -24.40
C PRO A 120 -6.15 -1.72 -24.06
N ALA A 121 -6.85 -1.15 -23.08
CA ALA A 121 -8.21 -1.51 -22.72
C ALA A 121 -9.26 -0.83 -23.64
N GLY A 122 -8.91 0.34 -24.20
CA GLY A 122 -9.74 1.13 -25.07
C GLY A 122 -9.29 2.58 -25.16
N GLU A 123 -10.12 3.41 -25.77
CA GLU A 123 -9.87 4.85 -25.91
C GLU A 123 -11.12 5.64 -25.51
N ILE A 124 -10.91 6.80 -24.89
CA ILE A 124 -11.96 7.74 -24.52
C ILE A 124 -11.60 9.15 -25.02
N PRO A 125 -12.56 10.05 -25.21
CA PRO A 125 -12.27 11.45 -25.52
C PRO A 125 -11.37 12.09 -24.47
N GLN A 126 -10.28 12.73 -24.93
CA GLN A 126 -9.38 13.45 -24.03
C GLN A 126 -9.93 14.86 -23.74
N VAL A 127 -9.71 15.33 -22.50
CA VAL A 127 -10.03 16.72 -22.12
C VAL A 127 -9.04 17.71 -22.75
N PRO A 128 -9.43 18.99 -22.96
CA PRO A 128 -8.52 19.97 -23.56
C PRO A 128 -7.22 20.19 -22.80
N GLN A 129 -7.22 19.98 -21.48
CA GLN A 129 -6.05 20.12 -20.62
C GLN A 129 -6.05 19.03 -19.55
N THR A 130 -4.91 18.35 -19.37
CA THR A 130 -4.65 17.44 -18.26
C THR A 130 -3.68 18.07 -17.29
N TYR A 131 -3.87 17.78 -15.98
CA TYR A 131 -3.03 18.33 -14.91
C TYR A 131 -1.80 17.48 -14.66
N LYS A 132 -0.74 18.10 -14.14
CA LYS A 132 0.44 17.42 -13.64
C LYS A 132 0.12 16.68 -12.36
N PHE A 133 0.68 15.46 -12.17
CA PHE A 133 0.53 14.69 -10.94
C PHE A 133 1.75 13.80 -10.66
N LEU A 134 1.94 13.44 -9.39
CA LEU A 134 2.91 12.41 -8.98
C LEU A 134 2.33 11.04 -9.31
N ASN A 135 3.00 10.34 -10.21
CA ASN A 135 2.59 9.07 -10.77
C ASN A 135 3.33 7.91 -10.08
N ALA A 136 2.58 6.95 -9.56
CA ALA A 136 3.03 5.73 -8.90
C ALA A 136 2.22 4.53 -9.42
N ALA A 137 2.26 3.38 -8.80
CA ALA A 137 1.34 2.29 -9.10
C ALA A 137 -0.13 2.78 -9.03
N TYR A 138 -0.43 3.53 -7.97
CA TYR A 138 -1.63 4.34 -7.84
C TYR A 138 -1.20 5.81 -7.77
N PRO A 139 -1.55 6.66 -8.76
CA PRO A 139 -1.17 8.07 -8.76
C PRO A 139 -1.62 8.80 -7.49
N ILE A 140 -0.78 9.72 -6.93
CA ILE A 140 -0.95 10.14 -5.54
C ILE A 140 -1.59 11.51 -5.39
N MET A 141 -1.05 12.55 -6.05
CA MET A 141 -1.51 13.93 -5.89
C MET A 141 -1.26 14.73 -7.17
N ASN A 142 -2.18 15.62 -7.53
CA ASN A 142 -2.02 16.50 -8.67
C ASN A 142 -1.58 17.93 -8.28
N GLU A 143 -1.28 18.74 -9.28
CA GLU A 143 -0.80 20.13 -9.13
C GLU A 143 -1.78 21.09 -8.45
N HIS A 144 -3.05 20.69 -8.25
CA HIS A 144 -4.08 21.44 -7.53
C HIS A 144 -4.24 20.97 -6.07
N GLN A 145 -3.34 20.11 -5.58
CA GLN A 145 -3.37 19.52 -4.24
C GLN A 145 -4.55 18.55 -4.02
N LEU A 146 -5.17 18.05 -5.08
CA LEU A 146 -6.08 16.91 -4.96
C LEU A 146 -5.23 15.64 -4.80
N ALA A 147 -5.43 14.93 -3.71
CA ALA A 147 -4.74 13.69 -3.37
C ALA A 147 -5.72 12.52 -3.25
N ILE A 148 -5.25 11.32 -3.58
CA ILE A 148 -6.03 10.09 -3.52
C ILE A 148 -5.22 9.02 -2.81
N GLY A 149 -5.86 8.29 -1.88
CA GLY A 149 -5.42 7.02 -1.33
C GLY A 149 -6.45 5.94 -1.66
N GLU A 150 -6.12 4.69 -1.41
CA GLU A 150 -6.95 3.56 -1.85
C GLU A 150 -6.85 2.38 -0.89
N THR A 151 -7.88 1.53 -0.92
CA THR A 151 -7.83 0.15 -0.44
C THR A 151 -8.84 -0.69 -1.22
N THR A 152 -8.39 -1.77 -1.83
CA THR A 152 -9.28 -2.77 -2.43
C THR A 152 -10.11 -3.48 -1.37
N PHE A 153 -11.38 -3.70 -1.59
CA PHE A 153 -12.21 -4.55 -0.74
C PHE A 153 -12.99 -5.57 -1.57
N ASP A 154 -13.46 -6.62 -0.92
CA ASP A 154 -14.29 -7.61 -1.60
C ASP A 154 -15.74 -7.11 -1.71
N GLY A 155 -16.17 -6.89 -2.95
CA GLY A 155 -17.57 -6.78 -3.30
C GLY A 155 -18.21 -8.14 -3.54
N LYS A 156 -19.53 -8.19 -3.64
CA LYS A 156 -20.20 -9.41 -4.12
C LYS A 156 -19.74 -9.74 -5.53
N ARG A 157 -19.40 -11.00 -5.78
CA ARG A 157 -18.76 -11.47 -7.05
C ARG A 157 -19.61 -11.13 -8.29
N GLU A 158 -20.92 -11.09 -8.12
CA GLU A 158 -21.89 -10.76 -9.17
C GLU A 158 -21.75 -9.33 -9.70
N LEU A 159 -21.07 -8.45 -8.93
CA LEU A 159 -20.88 -7.03 -9.29
C LEU A 159 -19.73 -6.80 -10.27
N LYS A 160 -18.83 -7.77 -10.47
CA LYS A 160 -17.75 -7.59 -11.45
C LYS A 160 -18.34 -7.45 -12.85
N SER A 161 -18.05 -6.31 -13.51
CA SER A 161 -18.47 -6.03 -14.86
C SER A 161 -17.45 -6.56 -15.86
N ASP A 162 -17.92 -7.03 -17.00
CA ASP A 162 -17.13 -7.38 -18.19
C ASP A 162 -17.29 -6.38 -19.34
N GLU A 163 -18.10 -5.34 -19.13
CA GLU A 163 -18.39 -4.27 -20.10
C GLU A 163 -17.61 -2.96 -19.80
N GLY A 164 -16.85 -2.93 -18.73
CA GLY A 164 -16.06 -1.77 -18.33
C GLY A 164 -14.66 -1.79 -18.94
N ILE A 165 -14.11 -0.61 -19.25
CA ILE A 165 -12.73 -0.42 -19.73
C ILE A 165 -11.88 0.44 -18.78
N ILE A 166 -12.40 0.77 -17.60
CA ILE A 166 -11.74 1.57 -16.57
C ILE A 166 -11.58 0.69 -15.33
N ASP A 167 -10.34 0.40 -14.96
CA ASP A 167 -9.97 -0.20 -13.66
C ASP A 167 -9.64 0.88 -12.62
N CYS A 168 -9.30 0.47 -11.40
CA CYS A 168 -8.98 1.38 -10.32
C CYS A 168 -7.79 2.30 -10.64
N PRO A 169 -6.60 1.83 -11.07
CA PRO A 169 -5.47 2.70 -11.36
C PRO A 169 -5.72 3.68 -12.52
N GLU A 170 -6.47 3.26 -13.55
CA GLU A 170 -6.85 4.15 -14.64
C GLU A 170 -7.86 5.22 -14.18
N LEU A 171 -8.80 4.86 -13.29
CA LEU A 171 -9.71 5.84 -12.71
C LEU A 171 -8.97 6.90 -11.90
N TYR A 172 -7.95 6.51 -11.12
CA TYR A 172 -7.05 7.43 -10.42
C TYR A 172 -6.40 8.43 -11.36
N ARG A 173 -5.75 7.92 -12.41
CA ARG A 173 -5.09 8.74 -13.42
C ARG A 173 -6.05 9.73 -14.05
N LEU A 174 -7.21 9.24 -14.51
CA LEU A 174 -8.21 10.07 -15.19
C LEU A 174 -8.79 11.15 -14.28
N VAL A 175 -8.99 10.86 -13.00
CA VAL A 175 -9.47 11.81 -12.01
C VAL A 175 -8.40 12.87 -11.71
N LEU A 176 -7.16 12.47 -11.44
CA LEU A 176 -6.08 13.44 -11.16
C LEU A 176 -5.73 14.31 -12.37
N GLU A 177 -5.88 13.80 -13.58
CA GLU A 177 -5.73 14.58 -14.81
C GLU A 177 -6.80 15.67 -14.97
N ARG A 178 -7.96 15.56 -14.32
CA ARG A 178 -9.16 16.35 -14.66
C ARG A 178 -9.79 17.11 -13.51
N ALA A 179 -9.65 16.65 -12.28
CA ALA A 179 -10.28 17.23 -11.09
C ALA A 179 -9.34 18.13 -10.30
N LYS A 180 -9.90 19.17 -9.68
CA LYS A 180 -9.19 20.08 -8.77
C LYS A 180 -9.61 19.90 -7.32
N THR A 181 -10.77 19.33 -7.08
CA THR A 181 -11.35 19.14 -5.74
C THR A 181 -11.89 17.73 -5.57
N ALA A 182 -12.05 17.29 -4.32
CA ALA A 182 -12.59 15.98 -3.99
C ALA A 182 -14.01 15.77 -4.55
N ARG A 183 -14.87 16.78 -4.49
CA ARG A 183 -16.23 16.70 -5.06
C ARG A 183 -16.22 16.64 -6.59
N GLU A 184 -15.29 17.35 -7.22
CA GLU A 184 -15.09 17.25 -8.67
C GLU A 184 -14.57 15.88 -9.07
N ALA A 185 -13.65 15.32 -8.27
CA ALA A 185 -13.15 13.94 -8.44
C ALA A 185 -14.27 12.91 -8.44
N ILE A 186 -15.18 12.97 -7.45
CA ILE A 186 -16.33 12.06 -7.35
C ILE A 186 -17.26 12.20 -8.57
N ARG A 187 -17.57 13.44 -9.03
CA ARG A 187 -18.41 13.64 -10.20
C ARG A 187 -17.77 13.13 -11.50
N ILE A 188 -16.47 13.38 -11.68
CA ILE A 188 -15.72 12.87 -12.83
C ILE A 188 -15.65 11.35 -12.81
N ALA A 189 -15.47 10.73 -11.64
CA ALA A 189 -15.52 9.27 -11.50
C ALA A 189 -16.89 8.71 -11.91
N ASP A 190 -17.99 9.36 -11.48
CA ASP A 190 -19.35 8.98 -11.90
C ASP A 190 -19.54 9.10 -13.43
N GLU A 191 -19.18 10.23 -14.00
CA GLU A 191 -19.32 10.49 -15.45
C GLU A 191 -18.53 9.48 -16.29
N LEU A 192 -17.26 9.25 -15.93
CA LEU A 192 -16.39 8.34 -16.66
C LEU A 192 -16.88 6.89 -16.57
N THR A 193 -17.20 6.44 -15.37
CA THR A 193 -17.64 5.04 -15.19
C THR A 193 -19.03 4.80 -15.74
N LYS A 194 -19.93 5.77 -15.71
CA LYS A 194 -21.24 5.69 -16.36
C LYS A 194 -21.12 5.52 -17.88
N LEU A 195 -20.18 6.23 -18.51
CA LEU A 195 -20.01 6.20 -19.97
C LEU A 195 -19.18 5.01 -20.43
N HIS A 196 -18.12 4.66 -19.69
CA HIS A 196 -17.09 3.72 -20.13
C HIS A 196 -17.05 2.43 -19.32
N GLY A 197 -17.80 2.36 -18.20
CA GLY A 197 -17.91 1.21 -17.31
C GLY A 197 -16.68 1.03 -16.41
N TYR A 198 -16.93 0.55 -15.19
CA TYR A 198 -15.93 0.19 -14.20
C TYR A 198 -15.74 -1.33 -14.19
N ASN A 199 -14.51 -1.78 -14.36
CA ASN A 199 -14.14 -3.20 -14.46
C ASN A 199 -13.04 -3.54 -13.48
N ASP A 200 -13.38 -3.51 -12.18
CA ASP A 200 -12.47 -3.92 -11.12
C ASP A 200 -13.27 -4.54 -9.96
N TYR A 201 -12.56 -4.97 -8.91
CA TYR A 201 -13.14 -5.34 -7.63
C TYR A 201 -13.73 -4.11 -6.93
N GLY A 202 -14.28 -4.29 -5.73
CA GLY A 202 -14.69 -3.15 -4.92
C GLY A 202 -13.47 -2.35 -4.46
N GLU A 203 -13.53 -1.02 -4.63
CA GLU A 203 -12.43 -0.11 -4.27
C GLU A 203 -12.94 1.02 -3.38
N ALA A 204 -12.17 1.30 -2.33
CA ALA A 204 -12.38 2.45 -1.46
C ALA A 204 -11.33 3.51 -1.75
N PHE A 205 -11.74 4.63 -2.36
CA PHE A 205 -10.89 5.80 -2.58
C PHE A 205 -11.02 6.77 -1.43
N THR A 206 -9.90 7.37 -1.05
CA THR A 206 -9.83 8.40 -0.01
C THR A 206 -9.37 9.70 -0.64
N PHE A 207 -10.32 10.57 -1.02
CA PHE A 207 -10.02 11.86 -1.63
C PHE A 207 -9.71 12.91 -0.57
N ALA A 208 -8.65 13.70 -0.76
CA ALA A 208 -8.35 14.89 0.02
C ALA A 208 -8.05 16.07 -0.92
N ASP A 209 -8.70 17.19 -0.69
CA ASP A 209 -8.34 18.47 -1.29
C ASP A 209 -8.03 19.50 -0.20
N LYS A 210 -7.81 20.76 -0.56
CA LYS A 210 -7.45 21.84 0.38
C LYS A 210 -8.50 22.15 1.44
N ASP A 211 -9.74 21.67 1.29
CA ASP A 211 -10.88 22.06 2.12
C ASP A 211 -11.54 20.89 2.84
N GLU A 212 -11.57 19.69 2.23
CA GLU A 212 -12.33 18.57 2.73
C GLU A 212 -11.71 17.20 2.36
N VAL A 213 -12.13 16.17 3.08
CA VAL A 213 -11.76 14.77 2.79
C VAL A 213 -13.02 13.93 2.62
N TRP A 214 -12.96 12.99 1.66
CA TRP A 214 -14.09 12.12 1.30
C TRP A 214 -13.67 10.67 1.26
N PHE A 215 -14.54 9.82 1.79
CA PHE A 215 -14.46 8.37 1.67
C PHE A 215 -15.42 7.94 0.55
N PHE A 216 -14.92 7.23 -0.47
CA PHE A 216 -15.69 6.86 -1.65
C PHE A 216 -15.52 5.36 -1.92
N GLU A 217 -16.62 4.64 -2.07
CA GLU A 217 -16.62 3.21 -2.41
C GLU A 217 -17.30 3.00 -3.74
N ILE A 218 -16.68 2.21 -4.63
CA ILE A 218 -17.15 1.92 -5.98
C ILE A 218 -17.03 0.44 -6.31
N LEU A 219 -18.00 -0.07 -7.06
CA LEU A 219 -18.04 -1.42 -7.62
C LEU A 219 -18.64 -1.38 -9.03
N GLY A 220 -18.40 -2.43 -9.81
CA GLY A 220 -19.11 -2.62 -11.07
C GLY A 220 -20.61 -2.88 -10.86
N PRO A 221 -21.43 -2.75 -11.91
CA PRO A 221 -22.89 -2.98 -11.83
C PRO A 221 -23.29 -4.44 -12.09
N GLY A 222 -22.31 -5.33 -12.33
CA GLY A 222 -22.53 -6.73 -12.66
C GLY A 222 -22.26 -7.06 -14.12
N ARG A 223 -22.19 -8.36 -14.40
CA ARG A 223 -21.84 -8.90 -15.71
C ARG A 223 -22.87 -8.50 -16.79
N GLY A 224 -22.38 -8.16 -17.98
CA GLY A 224 -23.19 -7.69 -19.10
C GLY A 224 -23.78 -6.29 -18.89
N ARG A 225 -23.29 -5.53 -17.92
CA ARG A 225 -23.75 -4.18 -17.60
C ARG A 225 -22.59 -3.20 -17.63
N LYS A 226 -22.81 -2.06 -18.28
CA LYS A 226 -21.92 -0.93 -18.27
C LYS A 226 -22.28 0.05 -17.15
N GLY A 227 -21.32 0.66 -16.51
CA GLY A 227 -21.53 1.64 -15.44
C GLY A 227 -20.75 1.28 -14.17
N ALA A 228 -21.21 1.83 -13.06
CA ALA A 228 -20.75 1.54 -11.71
C ALA A 228 -21.90 1.70 -10.71
N VAL A 229 -21.72 1.18 -9.49
CA VAL A 229 -22.48 1.54 -8.30
C VAL A 229 -21.51 2.06 -7.26
N TRP A 230 -21.78 3.22 -6.67
CA TRP A 230 -20.89 3.87 -5.73
C TRP A 230 -21.62 4.70 -4.68
N ALA A 231 -20.95 4.92 -3.55
CA ALA A 231 -21.34 5.87 -2.52
C ALA A 231 -20.13 6.64 -2.01
N ALA A 232 -20.35 7.86 -1.53
CA ALA A 232 -19.32 8.69 -0.93
C ALA A 232 -19.83 9.39 0.32
N VAL A 233 -18.95 9.53 1.32
CA VAL A 233 -19.24 10.21 2.59
C VAL A 233 -18.12 11.21 2.87
N ARG A 234 -18.50 12.48 3.10
CA ARG A 234 -17.58 13.49 3.58
C ARG A 234 -17.25 13.21 5.04
N ILE A 235 -15.96 13.13 5.35
CA ILE A 235 -15.51 13.01 6.73
C ILE A 235 -15.58 14.38 7.40
N PRO A 236 -16.14 14.50 8.63
CA PRO A 236 -16.15 15.74 9.38
C PRO A 236 -14.75 16.36 9.53
N ASP A 237 -14.67 17.68 9.54
CA ASP A 237 -13.38 18.40 9.57
C ASP A 237 -12.54 18.08 10.81
N ASP A 238 -13.17 17.72 11.93
CA ASP A 238 -12.53 17.38 13.21
C ASP A 238 -12.38 15.86 13.46
N GLU A 239 -12.59 15.05 12.42
CA GLU A 239 -12.52 13.60 12.50
C GLU A 239 -11.44 12.99 11.58
N VAL A 240 -11.15 11.73 11.85
CA VAL A 240 -10.25 10.88 11.08
C VAL A 240 -10.97 9.59 10.68
N ALA A 241 -10.68 9.09 9.49
CA ALA A 241 -11.19 7.81 9.01
C ALA A 241 -10.05 6.87 8.62
N VAL A 242 -10.32 5.57 8.66
CA VAL A 242 -9.36 4.52 8.30
C VAL A 242 -10.02 3.58 7.30
N SER A 243 -9.30 3.26 6.23
CA SER A 243 -9.64 2.22 5.27
C SER A 243 -8.58 1.12 5.29
N ALA A 244 -8.99 -0.14 5.32
CA ALA A 244 -8.09 -1.27 5.42
C ALA A 244 -8.65 -2.54 4.76
N ASN A 245 -9.00 -2.45 3.47
CA ASN A 245 -9.56 -3.54 2.66
C ASN A 245 -10.91 -4.07 3.21
N ALA A 246 -11.79 -3.15 3.60
CA ALA A 246 -13.13 -3.47 4.05
C ALA A 246 -14.12 -2.42 3.51
N PRO A 247 -15.31 -2.82 3.07
CA PRO A 247 -16.38 -1.88 2.77
C PRO A 247 -16.89 -1.26 4.07
N ARG A 248 -16.98 0.06 4.12
CA ARG A 248 -17.22 0.83 5.36
C ARG A 248 -18.46 1.69 5.33
N ILE A 249 -18.90 2.18 4.15
CA ILE A 249 -20.04 3.09 4.03
C ILE A 249 -21.31 2.33 4.36
N ARG A 250 -21.99 2.73 5.41
CA ARG A 250 -23.25 2.10 5.84
C ARG A 250 -24.43 2.92 5.31
N LYS A 251 -24.91 3.85 6.11
CA LYS A 251 -26.07 4.69 5.75
C LYS A 251 -25.65 5.83 4.83
N ILE A 252 -26.52 6.13 3.89
CA ILE A 252 -26.40 7.30 3.02
C ILE A 252 -27.69 8.09 3.09
N ASP A 253 -27.60 9.41 3.28
CA ASP A 253 -28.74 10.33 3.24
C ASP A 253 -28.57 11.33 2.10
N LEU A 254 -29.15 11.01 0.95
CA LEU A 254 -29.05 11.85 -0.25
C LEU A 254 -29.82 13.18 -0.13
N LYS A 255 -30.52 13.43 0.98
CA LYS A 255 -31.10 14.75 1.29
C LYS A 255 -30.05 15.72 1.84
N ASP A 256 -28.91 15.18 2.30
CA ASP A 256 -27.75 15.98 2.70
C ASP A 256 -26.59 15.82 1.68
N PRO A 257 -26.61 16.56 0.57
CA PRO A 257 -25.56 16.49 -0.45
C PRO A 257 -24.22 17.09 -0.01
N ASN A 258 -24.17 17.74 1.15
CA ASN A 258 -22.92 18.21 1.74
C ASN A 258 -22.11 17.08 2.37
N THR A 259 -22.79 16.05 2.86
CA THR A 259 -22.18 14.89 3.53
C THR A 259 -22.21 13.64 2.67
N TYR A 260 -23.24 13.44 1.83
CA TYR A 260 -23.42 12.19 1.09
C TYR A 260 -23.60 12.41 -0.41
N MET A 261 -22.95 11.57 -1.19
CA MET A 261 -23.15 11.43 -2.62
C MET A 261 -23.26 9.94 -2.99
N ALA A 262 -24.01 9.61 -4.04
CA ALA A 262 -24.07 8.23 -4.53
C ALA A 262 -24.46 8.21 -6.00
N SER A 263 -24.18 7.08 -6.67
CA SER A 263 -24.62 6.82 -8.03
C SER A 263 -26.16 6.81 -8.13
N ALA A 264 -26.69 7.27 -9.25
CA ALA A 264 -28.15 7.36 -9.46
C ALA A 264 -28.85 6.00 -9.33
N ASN A 265 -28.16 4.91 -9.57
CA ASN A 265 -28.67 3.54 -9.50
C ASN A 265 -28.50 2.85 -8.14
N VAL A 266 -27.97 3.54 -7.11
CA VAL A 266 -27.56 2.93 -5.84
C VAL A 266 -28.66 2.13 -5.12
N TYR A 267 -29.92 2.56 -5.22
CA TYR A 267 -31.07 1.82 -4.67
C TYR A 267 -31.68 0.87 -5.69
N ALA A 268 -31.83 1.34 -6.94
CA ALA A 268 -32.50 0.58 -8.00
C ALA A 268 -31.76 -0.72 -8.32
N LEU A 269 -30.43 -0.70 -8.37
CA LEU A 269 -29.63 -1.90 -8.61
C LEU A 269 -29.79 -2.92 -7.46
N ALA A 270 -29.85 -2.46 -6.22
CA ALA A 270 -30.07 -3.33 -5.05
C ALA A 270 -31.43 -4.02 -5.10
N GLU A 271 -32.49 -3.29 -5.48
CA GLU A 271 -33.82 -3.84 -5.64
C GLU A 271 -33.90 -4.82 -6.81
N GLU A 272 -33.30 -4.49 -7.95
CA GLU A 272 -33.25 -5.34 -9.15
C GLU A 272 -32.54 -6.68 -8.88
N LEU A 273 -31.45 -6.65 -8.10
CA LEU A 273 -30.69 -7.84 -7.70
C LEU A 273 -31.36 -8.61 -6.54
N GLY A 274 -32.41 -8.07 -5.95
CA GLY A 274 -33.11 -8.67 -4.82
C GLY A 274 -32.31 -8.67 -3.51
N TRP A 275 -31.32 -7.79 -3.39
CA TRP A 275 -30.45 -7.71 -2.20
C TRP A 275 -30.96 -6.76 -1.12
N TRP A 276 -31.84 -5.85 -1.50
CA TRP A 276 -32.53 -4.93 -0.62
C TRP A 276 -33.83 -4.45 -1.26
N SER A 277 -34.80 -4.01 -0.46
CA SER A 277 -36.03 -3.41 -0.95
C SER A 277 -36.50 -2.31 -0.01
N ALA A 278 -36.92 -1.18 -0.53
CA ALA A 278 -37.54 -0.10 0.24
C ALA A 278 -38.82 -0.56 0.99
N LYS A 279 -39.49 -1.61 0.50
CA LYS A 279 -40.70 -2.18 1.12
C LYS A 279 -40.42 -3.09 2.33
N SER A 280 -39.16 -3.54 2.52
CA SER A 280 -38.81 -4.42 3.66
C SER A 280 -38.85 -3.72 5.00
N GLY A 281 -38.69 -2.39 5.02
CA GLY A 281 -38.51 -1.61 6.24
C GLY A 281 -37.08 -1.66 6.80
N GLU A 282 -36.20 -2.49 6.23
CA GLU A 282 -34.80 -2.58 6.63
C GLU A 282 -33.99 -1.36 6.12
N PRO A 283 -33.09 -0.80 6.94
CA PRO A 283 -32.27 0.30 6.49
C PRO A 283 -31.36 -0.13 5.34
N PHE A 284 -31.16 0.76 4.36
CA PHE A 284 -30.14 0.55 3.35
C PHE A 284 -28.77 0.84 3.93
N GLU A 285 -27.88 -0.13 3.83
CA GLU A 285 -26.46 0.00 4.21
C GLU A 285 -25.58 -0.44 3.02
N PHE A 286 -24.86 0.51 2.41
CA PHE A 286 -24.11 0.28 1.18
C PHE A 286 -23.13 -0.90 1.30
N CYS A 287 -22.32 -0.92 2.37
CA CYS A 287 -21.35 -1.99 2.58
C CYS A 287 -21.99 -3.38 2.82
N THR A 288 -23.18 -3.43 3.41
CA THR A 288 -23.92 -4.69 3.63
C THR A 288 -24.57 -5.19 2.35
N VAL A 289 -25.11 -4.25 1.55
CA VAL A 289 -25.80 -4.57 0.30
C VAL A 289 -24.84 -5.00 -0.80
N TYR A 290 -23.74 -4.27 -0.99
CA TYR A 290 -22.84 -4.47 -2.12
C TYR A 290 -21.49 -5.11 -1.75
N GLY A 291 -21.03 -4.92 -0.53
CA GLY A 291 -19.80 -5.52 -0.04
C GLY A 291 -19.95 -6.98 0.35
N SER A 292 -18.84 -7.67 0.51
CA SER A 292 -18.73 -8.97 1.16
C SER A 292 -18.32 -8.80 2.63
N ARG A 293 -18.31 -9.91 3.39
CA ARG A 293 -17.87 -9.86 4.79
C ARG A 293 -16.38 -9.52 4.85
N SER A 294 -16.04 -8.51 5.63
CA SER A 294 -14.67 -8.07 5.85
C SER A 294 -13.82 -9.15 6.54
N ALA A 295 -12.63 -9.38 6.02
CA ALA A 295 -11.65 -10.28 6.64
C ALA A 295 -11.22 -9.79 8.03
N LEU A 296 -10.83 -10.71 8.91
CA LEU A 296 -10.39 -10.37 10.26
C LEU A 296 -9.17 -9.44 10.25
N GLY A 297 -8.20 -9.66 9.34
CA GLY A 297 -7.02 -8.81 9.20
C GLY A 297 -7.35 -7.37 8.80
N SER A 298 -8.41 -7.15 8.00
CA SER A 298 -8.93 -5.83 7.66
C SER A 298 -9.51 -5.14 8.90
N ARG A 299 -10.44 -5.80 9.57
CA ARG A 299 -11.08 -5.29 10.79
C ARG A 299 -10.09 -5.05 11.93
N ARG A 300 -9.05 -5.88 12.06
CA ARG A 300 -8.01 -5.75 13.08
C ARG A 300 -7.16 -4.49 12.86
N ARG A 301 -6.84 -4.15 11.60
CA ARG A 301 -6.13 -2.90 11.27
C ARG A 301 -6.98 -1.67 11.59
N GLU A 302 -8.27 -1.71 11.25
CA GLU A 302 -9.21 -0.63 11.59
C GLU A 302 -9.33 -0.45 13.11
N TRP A 303 -9.58 -1.54 13.84
CA TRP A 303 -9.62 -1.51 15.29
C TRP A 303 -8.35 -0.88 15.88
N ARG A 304 -7.19 -1.33 15.45
CA ARG A 304 -5.93 -0.87 16.01
C ARG A 304 -5.69 0.61 15.74
N ALA A 305 -5.91 1.06 14.51
CA ALA A 305 -5.75 2.46 14.14
C ALA A 305 -6.74 3.36 14.90
N LEU A 306 -8.03 3.02 14.89
CA LEU A 306 -9.05 3.80 15.59
C LEU A 306 -8.85 3.80 17.10
N SER A 307 -8.46 2.67 17.71
CA SER A 307 -8.16 2.59 19.14
C SER A 307 -6.93 3.40 19.56
N ARG A 308 -5.96 3.58 18.67
CA ARG A 308 -4.80 4.46 18.91
C ARG A 308 -5.15 5.93 18.79
N LEU A 309 -6.08 6.26 17.90
CA LEU A 309 -6.53 7.64 17.66
C LEU A 309 -7.53 8.12 18.70
N ALA A 310 -8.40 7.23 19.15
CA ALA A 310 -9.47 7.51 20.11
C ALA A 310 -9.59 6.39 21.16
N PRO A 311 -8.61 6.21 22.05
CA PRO A 311 -8.55 5.11 23.01
C PRO A 311 -9.73 5.10 23.99
N SER A 312 -10.34 6.23 24.31
CA SER A 312 -11.51 6.32 25.17
C SER A 312 -12.78 5.63 24.63
N LEU A 313 -12.80 5.30 23.33
CA LEU A 313 -13.90 4.54 22.73
C LEU A 313 -13.90 3.06 23.14
N HIS A 314 -12.81 2.55 23.69
CA HIS A 314 -12.68 1.14 24.15
C HIS A 314 -13.21 0.12 23.14
N LEU A 315 -12.84 0.28 21.86
CA LEU A 315 -13.34 -0.56 20.77
C LEU A 315 -12.99 -2.04 20.96
N ASP A 316 -13.97 -2.92 20.76
CA ASP A 316 -13.74 -4.37 20.78
C ASP A 316 -12.90 -4.79 19.56
N PRO A 317 -11.73 -5.45 19.74
CA PRO A 317 -10.90 -5.90 18.63
C PRO A 317 -11.56 -6.95 17.70
N ASN A 318 -12.66 -7.57 18.16
CA ASN A 318 -13.39 -8.60 17.42
C ASN A 318 -14.73 -8.10 16.86
N ALA A 319 -15.03 -6.81 16.98
CA ALA A 319 -16.26 -6.26 16.43
C ALA A 319 -16.36 -6.50 14.92
N GLU A 320 -17.55 -6.68 14.42
CA GLU A 320 -17.78 -6.85 12.96
C GLU A 320 -17.71 -5.52 12.22
N HIS A 321 -18.00 -4.42 12.91
CA HIS A 321 -18.01 -3.07 12.34
C HIS A 321 -17.45 -2.06 13.32
N TYR A 322 -16.79 -1.04 12.79
CA TYR A 322 -16.30 0.13 13.51
C TYR A 322 -16.94 1.40 12.97
N PRO A 323 -16.94 2.52 13.71
CA PRO A 323 -17.32 3.83 13.15
C PRO A 323 -16.51 4.13 11.88
N LEU A 324 -17.16 4.73 10.87
CA LEU A 324 -16.47 5.14 9.63
C LEU A 324 -15.36 6.14 9.95
N SER A 325 -15.65 7.10 10.84
CA SER A 325 -14.69 8.09 11.32
C SER A 325 -14.85 8.30 12.83
N VAL A 326 -13.82 8.83 13.46
CA VAL A 326 -13.79 9.18 14.88
C VAL A 326 -13.11 10.51 15.10
N LYS A 327 -13.48 11.21 16.17
CA LYS A 327 -12.74 12.36 16.62
C LYS A 327 -11.49 11.90 17.36
N PRO A 328 -10.27 12.24 16.89
CA PRO A 328 -9.05 11.83 17.56
C PRO A 328 -8.88 12.61 18.88
N GLU A 329 -8.29 11.99 19.90
CA GLU A 329 -8.06 12.63 21.21
C GLU A 329 -7.00 13.72 21.17
N LYS A 330 -6.16 13.74 20.14
CA LYS A 330 -5.21 14.82 19.84
C LYS A 330 -5.22 15.11 18.36
N LYS A 331 -4.91 16.37 18.01
CA LYS A 331 -4.66 16.73 16.60
C LYS A 331 -3.47 15.97 16.06
N LEU A 332 -3.56 15.53 14.80
CA LEU A 332 -2.57 14.69 14.17
C LEU A 332 -1.62 15.50 13.28
N SER A 333 -0.33 15.28 13.44
CA SER A 333 0.68 15.65 12.47
C SER A 333 0.90 14.54 11.45
N VAL A 334 1.62 14.83 10.38
CA VAL A 334 2.09 13.80 9.42
C VAL A 334 2.85 12.68 10.13
N LYS A 335 3.67 13.04 11.15
CA LYS A 335 4.39 12.07 11.96
C LYS A 335 3.46 11.08 12.68
N ASP A 336 2.35 11.56 13.24
CA ASP A 336 1.37 10.70 13.92
C ASP A 336 0.74 9.69 12.95
N VAL A 337 0.55 10.08 11.69
CA VAL A 337 0.08 9.18 10.63
C VAL A 337 1.14 8.12 10.28
N PHE A 338 2.43 8.51 10.17
CA PHE A 338 3.52 7.53 9.98
C PHE A 338 3.62 6.56 11.13
N ASP A 339 3.47 7.02 12.37
CA ASP A 339 3.51 6.17 13.56
C ASP A 339 2.36 5.14 13.59
N LEU A 340 1.22 5.43 12.95
CA LEU A 340 0.18 4.44 12.71
C LEU A 340 0.63 3.37 11.70
N PHE A 341 1.25 3.77 10.60
CA PHE A 341 1.74 2.83 9.59
C PHE A 341 2.93 1.98 10.06
N ARG A 342 3.60 2.39 11.14
CA ARG A 342 4.66 1.62 11.81
C ARG A 342 4.14 0.66 12.89
N ASP A 343 2.82 0.54 13.06
CA ASP A 343 2.24 -0.29 14.12
C ASP A 343 2.26 -1.77 13.75
N THR A 344 2.96 -2.56 14.55
CA THR A 344 3.06 -4.02 14.48
C THR A 344 2.22 -4.72 15.54
N TYR A 345 1.24 -4.03 16.11
CA TYR A 345 0.42 -4.47 17.24
C TYR A 345 1.21 -4.68 18.53
N GLU A 346 2.44 -4.18 18.62
CA GLU A 346 3.29 -4.32 19.80
C GLU A 346 2.57 -3.83 21.05
N GLY A 347 2.73 -4.60 22.15
CA GLY A 347 2.08 -4.32 23.43
C GLY A 347 0.60 -4.67 23.50
N SER A 348 0.01 -5.22 22.41
CA SER A 348 -1.36 -5.72 22.39
C SER A 348 -1.40 -7.25 22.54
N PRO A 349 -2.58 -7.87 22.77
CA PRO A 349 -2.73 -9.33 22.73
C PRO A 349 -2.34 -9.97 21.38
N TYR A 350 -2.28 -9.17 20.31
CA TYR A 350 -2.01 -9.58 18.93
C TYR A 350 -0.55 -9.34 18.50
N ASP A 351 0.32 -8.94 19.42
CA ASP A 351 1.77 -8.82 19.21
C ASP A 351 2.37 -10.21 18.95
N MET A 352 2.72 -10.50 17.70
CA MET A 352 3.31 -11.77 17.28
C MET A 352 4.67 -12.05 17.93
N THR A 353 5.32 -11.05 18.49
CA THR A 353 6.62 -11.20 19.15
C THR A 353 6.54 -11.42 20.66
N ARG A 354 5.36 -11.31 21.26
CA ARG A 354 5.16 -11.31 22.73
C ARG A 354 5.64 -12.58 23.42
N THR A 355 5.55 -13.74 22.77
CA THR A 355 5.94 -15.04 23.32
C THR A 355 7.36 -15.46 22.94
N LEU A 356 8.01 -14.71 22.03
CA LEU A 356 9.35 -15.01 21.53
C LEU A 356 10.41 -14.42 22.47
N LEU A 357 10.53 -15.04 23.63
CA LEU A 357 11.39 -14.58 24.72
C LEU A 357 12.65 -15.47 24.85
N LYS A 358 13.71 -14.88 25.35
CA LYS A 358 14.89 -15.59 25.88
C LYS A 358 15.17 -15.14 27.31
N VAL A 359 15.89 -15.93 28.05
CA VAL A 359 16.43 -15.53 29.37
C VAL A 359 17.75 -14.82 29.12
N ASP A 360 17.94 -13.62 29.68
CA ASP A 360 19.19 -12.88 29.65
C ASP A 360 20.20 -13.38 30.72
N ARG A 361 21.34 -12.71 30.80
CA ARG A 361 22.41 -13.09 31.77
C ARG A 361 21.98 -12.93 33.23
N ASP A 362 21.01 -12.08 33.50
CA ASP A 362 20.51 -11.78 34.85
C ASP A 362 19.27 -12.64 35.20
N GLY A 363 18.92 -13.62 34.34
CA GLY A 363 17.79 -14.51 34.54
C GLY A 363 16.44 -13.91 34.18
N LYS A 364 16.38 -12.73 33.54
CA LYS A 364 15.16 -12.03 33.14
C LYS A 364 14.71 -12.45 31.75
N ALA A 365 13.39 -12.66 31.60
CA ALA A 365 12.77 -12.87 30.28
C ALA A 365 12.77 -11.54 29.49
N VAL A 366 13.41 -11.55 28.32
CA VAL A 366 13.49 -10.42 27.38
C VAL A 366 13.14 -10.89 25.98
N LYS A 367 12.68 -9.98 25.10
CA LYS A 367 12.44 -10.35 23.68
C LYS A 367 13.71 -10.93 23.06
N SER A 368 13.57 -12.04 22.36
CA SER A 368 14.69 -12.64 21.61
C SER A 368 15.15 -11.68 20.51
N PRO A 369 16.46 -11.54 20.25
CA PRO A 369 16.97 -10.72 19.15
C PRO A 369 16.35 -11.05 17.79
N VAL A 370 15.95 -12.31 17.58
CA VAL A 370 15.30 -12.78 16.34
C VAL A 370 13.77 -12.65 16.34
N ALA A 371 13.17 -12.16 17.44
CA ALA A 371 11.73 -11.92 17.50
C ALA A 371 11.34 -10.84 16.48
N ASN A 372 10.71 -11.26 15.39
CA ASN A 372 10.39 -10.43 14.23
C ASN A 372 8.87 -10.38 14.03
N PRO A 373 8.23 -9.18 13.96
CA PRO A 373 6.80 -9.08 13.72
C PRO A 373 6.39 -9.40 12.27
N PHE A 374 7.35 -9.64 11.38
CA PHE A 374 7.15 -9.88 9.96
C PHE A 374 7.60 -11.30 9.53
N MET A 375 7.55 -12.26 10.43
CA MET A 375 7.85 -13.66 10.11
C MET A 375 6.94 -14.15 8.98
N ASN A 376 7.46 -15.06 8.15
CA ASN A 376 6.64 -15.78 7.19
C ASN A 376 5.83 -16.90 7.88
N ASN A 377 4.86 -17.48 7.19
CA ASN A 377 3.98 -18.51 7.72
C ASN A 377 4.74 -19.72 8.22
N ASP A 378 5.77 -20.18 7.49
CA ASP A 378 6.56 -21.33 7.91
C ASP A 378 7.18 -21.15 9.30
N TYR A 379 7.70 -19.92 9.59
CA TYR A 379 8.21 -19.59 10.92
C TYR A 379 7.10 -19.45 11.96
N LEU A 380 5.97 -18.83 11.60
CA LEU A 380 4.84 -18.70 12.52
C LEU A 380 4.29 -20.07 12.92
N ASP A 381 4.13 -20.97 11.96
CA ASP A 381 3.66 -22.35 12.18
C ASP A 381 4.65 -23.15 13.03
N LEU A 382 5.94 -23.08 12.70
CA LEU A 382 7.01 -23.76 13.44
C LEU A 382 7.07 -23.28 14.91
N LEU A 383 6.90 -22.00 15.14
CA LEU A 383 6.96 -21.35 16.46
C LEU A 383 5.59 -21.35 17.16
N LYS A 384 4.53 -21.83 16.51
CA LYS A 384 3.14 -21.83 17.00
C LYS A 384 2.67 -20.42 17.42
N VAL A 385 3.02 -19.42 16.63
CA VAL A 385 2.60 -18.04 16.80
C VAL A 385 1.41 -17.77 15.88
N PRO A 386 0.24 -17.34 16.39
CA PRO A 386 -0.88 -16.96 15.54
C PRO A 386 -0.49 -15.84 14.57
N SER A 387 -0.84 -15.99 13.30
CA SER A 387 -0.61 -14.98 12.28
C SER A 387 -1.57 -13.79 12.44
N GLU A 388 -1.05 -12.56 12.32
CA GLU A 388 -1.82 -11.31 12.32
C GLU A 388 -1.38 -10.42 11.16
N ARG A 389 -2.34 -9.83 10.46
CA ARG A 389 -2.09 -8.80 9.45
C ARG A 389 -1.98 -7.43 10.15
N THR A 390 -0.77 -7.01 10.44
CA THR A 390 -0.51 -5.73 11.12
C THR A 390 -0.70 -4.53 10.17
N ILE A 391 -0.78 -3.30 10.71
CA ILE A 391 -0.83 -2.09 9.88
C ILE A 391 0.48 -1.94 9.11
N ALA A 392 1.62 -2.04 9.80
CA ALA A 392 2.91 -2.10 9.14
C ALA A 392 3.01 -3.35 8.25
N CYS A 393 3.42 -3.17 7.01
CA CYS A 393 3.59 -4.26 6.06
C CYS A 393 5.06 -4.43 5.66
N LYS A 394 5.52 -5.69 5.62
CA LYS A 394 6.89 -6.03 5.19
C LYS A 394 7.13 -5.91 3.69
N ARG A 395 6.09 -5.66 2.90
CA ARG A 395 6.11 -5.68 1.42
C ARG A 395 5.39 -4.48 0.80
N ALA A 396 5.36 -3.36 1.49
CA ALA A 396 4.81 -2.16 0.86
C ALA A 396 5.66 -1.78 -0.35
N THR A 397 5.05 -1.62 -1.52
CA THR A 397 5.72 -1.02 -2.67
C THR A 397 6.14 0.38 -2.31
N TYR A 398 5.22 1.13 -1.69
CA TYR A 398 5.47 2.44 -1.10
C TYR A 398 4.45 2.76 0.00
N LEU A 399 4.79 3.73 0.83
CA LEU A 399 3.86 4.43 1.71
C LEU A 399 3.89 5.91 1.37
N SER A 400 2.72 6.52 1.18
CA SER A 400 2.57 7.97 1.03
C SER A 400 1.63 8.54 2.09
N VAL A 401 1.97 9.73 2.61
CA VAL A 401 1.07 10.59 3.38
C VAL A 401 1.08 11.96 2.73
N THR A 402 -0.08 12.51 2.45
CA THR A 402 -0.22 13.78 1.73
C THR A 402 -0.63 14.91 2.66
N GLN A 403 -0.18 16.11 2.39
CA GLN A 403 -0.70 17.35 2.99
C GLN A 403 -1.23 18.26 1.88
N SER A 404 -2.49 18.70 2.00
CA SER A 404 -3.09 19.71 1.14
C SER A 404 -3.40 20.94 1.98
N ARG A 405 -2.81 22.08 1.62
CA ARG A 405 -2.78 23.29 2.45
C ARG A 405 -3.24 24.52 1.69
N LYS A 406 -4.42 25.03 2.08
CA LYS A 406 -5.12 26.13 1.40
C LYS A 406 -4.39 27.49 1.46
N TRP A 407 -3.60 27.71 2.50
CA TRP A 407 -2.91 28.99 2.76
C TRP A 407 -1.61 29.19 1.98
N LEU A 408 -1.20 28.18 1.21
CA LEU A 408 -0.01 28.25 0.35
C LEU A 408 -0.41 28.10 -1.12
N PRO A 409 0.33 28.71 -2.06
CA PRO A 409 0.19 28.41 -3.49
C PRO A 409 0.33 26.92 -3.75
N ASP A 410 -0.43 26.39 -4.71
CA ASP A 410 -0.50 24.94 -4.98
C ASP A 410 0.87 24.24 -5.11
N PRO A 411 1.87 24.79 -5.83
CA PRO A 411 3.17 24.14 -5.93
C PRO A 411 3.93 23.95 -4.61
N ILE A 412 3.60 24.76 -3.59
CA ILE A 412 4.22 24.73 -2.27
C ILE A 412 3.30 24.04 -1.25
N GLY A 413 1.98 24.25 -1.39
CA GLY A 413 0.97 23.75 -0.45
C GLY A 413 0.78 22.24 -0.48
N GLY A 414 0.90 21.62 -1.64
CA GLY A 414 0.81 20.16 -1.79
C GLY A 414 2.13 19.48 -1.51
N VAL A 415 2.15 18.53 -0.56
CA VAL A 415 3.34 17.74 -0.24
C VAL A 415 2.94 16.26 -0.14
N VAL A 416 3.74 15.41 -0.76
CA VAL A 416 3.70 13.96 -0.62
C VAL A 416 4.92 13.53 0.18
N TRP A 417 4.70 13.04 1.39
CA TRP A 417 5.72 12.36 2.17
C TRP A 417 5.75 10.91 1.75
N LEU A 418 6.88 10.45 1.26
CA LEU A 418 7.02 9.17 0.58
C LEU A 418 8.12 8.31 1.18
N GLY A 419 7.83 7.05 1.45
CA GLY A 419 8.78 6.00 1.81
C GLY A 419 8.56 4.75 0.96
N TYR A 420 9.63 4.03 0.68
CA TYR A 420 9.59 2.73 0.01
C TYR A 420 9.66 1.58 1.01
N ASP A 421 9.11 0.42 0.64
CA ASP A 421 9.18 -0.84 1.37
C ASP A 421 8.56 -0.75 2.79
N ASN A 422 9.12 -1.42 3.76
CA ASN A 422 8.60 -1.54 5.12
C ASN A 422 8.67 -0.22 5.90
N PRO A 423 7.55 0.38 6.32
CA PRO A 423 7.53 1.67 7.02
C PRO A 423 8.29 1.67 8.35
N MET A 424 8.49 0.49 8.98
CA MET A 424 9.30 0.36 10.20
C MET A 424 10.79 0.62 9.97
N THR A 425 11.25 0.47 8.75
CA THR A 425 12.67 0.51 8.42
C THR A 425 13.03 1.59 7.40
N THR A 426 12.07 2.42 6.97
CA THR A 426 12.28 3.39 5.90
C THR A 426 11.91 4.80 6.35
N PRO A 427 12.70 5.84 6.00
CA PRO A 427 12.33 7.23 6.17
C PRO A 427 11.27 7.65 5.16
N HIS A 428 10.46 8.63 5.53
CA HIS A 428 9.54 9.31 4.62
C HIS A 428 10.13 10.69 4.28
N THR A 429 10.33 10.92 2.99
CA THR A 429 10.95 12.15 2.46
C THR A 429 9.91 13.01 1.74
N PRO A 430 9.99 14.36 1.83
CA PRO A 430 8.98 15.25 1.27
C PRO A 430 9.20 15.51 -0.22
N PHE A 431 8.16 15.29 -1.02
CA PHE A 431 8.08 15.69 -2.42
C PHE A 431 6.98 16.73 -2.57
N TYR A 432 7.35 17.98 -2.81
CA TYR A 432 6.39 19.03 -3.11
C TYR A 432 5.77 18.79 -4.48
N ILE A 433 4.48 19.02 -4.64
CA ILE A 433 3.83 18.80 -5.94
C ILE A 433 4.31 19.78 -7.02
N GLY A 434 4.97 20.86 -6.57
CA GLY A 434 5.63 21.82 -7.45
C GLY A 434 6.90 21.32 -8.14
N ILE A 435 7.52 20.22 -7.70
CA ILE A 435 8.77 19.70 -8.30
C ILE A 435 8.59 19.38 -9.78
N GLU A 436 9.68 19.46 -10.55
CA GLU A 436 9.64 19.26 -12.00
C GLU A 436 9.73 17.78 -12.38
N GLN A 437 10.49 16.99 -11.62
CA GLN A 437 10.69 15.55 -11.82
C GLN A 437 11.07 14.86 -10.51
N MET A 438 10.96 13.54 -10.48
CA MET A 438 11.48 12.71 -9.37
C MET A 438 13.01 12.54 -9.51
N PRO A 439 13.73 12.22 -8.40
CA PRO A 439 15.14 11.84 -8.48
C PRO A 439 15.35 10.65 -9.42
N ALA A 440 16.50 10.58 -10.09
CA ALA A 440 16.78 9.55 -11.09
C ALA A 440 16.63 8.12 -10.54
N SER A 441 17.08 7.88 -9.31
CA SER A 441 16.99 6.58 -8.65
C SER A 441 15.55 6.13 -8.34
N TYR A 442 14.61 7.08 -8.20
CA TYR A 442 13.18 6.80 -7.98
C TYR A 442 12.44 6.43 -9.27
N MET A 443 13.00 6.77 -10.43
CA MET A 443 12.42 6.45 -11.74
C MET A 443 12.85 5.09 -12.29
N VAL A 444 13.59 4.29 -11.53
CA VAL A 444 14.13 2.99 -11.93
C VAL A 444 13.25 1.85 -11.42
N ASP A 445 12.79 0.97 -12.32
CA ASP A 445 12.07 -0.24 -11.94
C ASP A 445 12.99 -1.25 -11.23
N GLY A 446 12.66 -1.63 -10.01
CA GLY A 446 13.39 -2.58 -9.18
C GLY A 446 12.85 -4.02 -9.16
N ARG A 447 11.71 -4.31 -9.81
CA ARG A 447 11.03 -5.60 -9.70
C ARG A 447 11.81 -6.77 -10.28
N ALA A 448 12.43 -6.57 -11.45
CA ALA A 448 13.04 -7.67 -12.19
C ALA A 448 14.32 -8.22 -11.54
N LYS A 449 15.14 -7.36 -10.93
CA LYS A 449 16.42 -7.76 -10.31
C LYS A 449 16.96 -6.69 -9.39
N PHE A 450 17.88 -7.09 -8.50
CA PHE A 450 18.64 -6.19 -7.67
C PHE A 450 19.45 -5.18 -8.52
N ARG A 451 19.38 -3.88 -8.17
CA ARG A 451 20.05 -2.77 -8.85
C ARG A 451 20.49 -1.72 -7.84
N ARG A 452 21.74 -1.25 -7.94
CA ARG A 452 22.25 -0.19 -7.05
C ARG A 452 21.83 1.22 -7.47
N ASP A 453 21.35 1.42 -8.69
CA ASP A 453 20.82 2.68 -9.20
C ASP A 453 19.31 2.87 -8.94
N CYS A 454 18.68 1.95 -8.19
CA CYS A 454 17.27 1.97 -7.86
C CYS A 454 17.05 2.30 -6.37
N ALA A 455 16.32 3.39 -6.08
CA ALA A 455 16.01 3.82 -4.71
C ALA A 455 15.29 2.73 -3.91
N TRP A 456 14.30 2.05 -4.50
CA TRP A 456 13.57 0.98 -3.82
C TRP A 456 14.50 -0.10 -3.26
N TRP A 457 15.55 -0.50 -3.99
CA TRP A 457 16.51 -1.50 -3.51
C TRP A 457 17.41 -1.00 -2.38
N ALA A 458 17.67 0.31 -2.28
CA ALA A 458 18.41 0.86 -1.13
C ALA A 458 17.66 0.56 0.17
N PHE A 459 16.35 0.76 0.18
CA PHE A 459 15.50 0.53 1.36
C PHE A 459 15.19 -0.96 1.55
N ARG A 460 14.82 -1.66 0.49
CA ARG A 460 14.45 -3.08 0.52
C ARG A 460 15.53 -3.97 1.10
N GLN A 461 16.80 -3.81 0.72
CA GLN A 461 17.88 -4.64 1.25
C GLN A 461 18.08 -4.45 2.76
N VAL A 462 17.96 -3.22 3.26
CA VAL A 462 18.07 -2.92 4.71
C VAL A 462 16.94 -3.58 5.48
N SER A 463 15.71 -3.48 4.97
CA SER A 463 14.55 -4.14 5.55
C SER A 463 14.71 -5.66 5.60
N GLN A 464 15.23 -6.28 4.53
CA GLN A 464 15.46 -7.74 4.50
C GLN A 464 16.59 -8.18 5.44
N LEU A 465 17.66 -7.40 5.56
CA LEU A 465 18.72 -7.68 6.53
C LEU A 465 18.18 -7.67 7.97
N ALA A 466 17.29 -6.74 8.30
CA ALA A 466 16.72 -6.65 9.65
C ALA A 466 15.99 -7.93 10.08
N PHE A 467 15.48 -8.74 9.14
CA PHE A 467 14.77 -9.98 9.47
C PHE A 467 15.63 -11.04 10.16
N PHE A 468 16.95 -10.98 10.00
CA PHE A 468 17.86 -11.91 10.66
C PHE A 468 17.97 -11.66 12.18
N ARG A 469 17.96 -10.40 12.60
CA ARG A 469 18.09 -10.00 14.02
C ARG A 469 17.27 -8.74 14.31
N TRP A 470 15.98 -8.82 14.11
CA TRP A 470 15.05 -7.70 14.13
C TRP A 470 15.23 -6.76 15.33
N GLN A 471 15.21 -7.30 16.56
CA GLN A 471 15.22 -6.48 17.78
C GLN A 471 16.48 -5.64 17.97
N ASP A 472 17.58 -6.03 17.35
CA ASP A 472 18.84 -5.29 17.40
C ASP A 472 18.99 -4.38 16.18
N MET A 473 18.76 -4.92 14.96
CA MET A 473 18.96 -4.20 13.70
C MET A 473 17.98 -3.05 13.51
N VAL A 474 16.71 -3.21 13.90
CA VAL A 474 15.72 -2.14 13.77
C VAL A 474 16.12 -0.89 14.54
N LYS A 475 16.81 -1.03 15.68
CA LYS A 475 17.30 0.10 16.46
C LYS A 475 18.47 0.84 15.77
N ASP A 476 19.34 0.12 15.07
CA ASP A 476 20.41 0.74 14.30
C ASP A 476 19.86 1.41 13.03
N ILE A 477 18.86 0.81 12.40
CA ILE A 477 18.16 1.38 11.26
C ILE A 477 17.41 2.66 11.67
N GLU A 478 16.76 2.65 12.82
CA GLU A 478 16.05 3.83 13.37
C GLU A 478 17.00 5.02 13.61
N LYS A 479 18.22 4.78 14.05
CA LYS A 479 19.24 5.84 14.22
C LYS A 479 19.61 6.53 12.91
N VAL A 480 19.35 5.89 11.78
CA VAL A 480 19.61 6.47 10.44
C VAL A 480 18.36 7.16 9.88
N TRP A 481 17.19 6.49 9.88
CA TRP A 481 16.00 7.10 9.28
C TRP A 481 15.41 8.25 10.10
N ARG A 482 15.43 8.16 11.44
CA ARG A 482 14.81 9.16 12.29
C ARG A 482 15.41 10.56 12.09
N PRO A 483 16.75 10.78 12.09
CA PRO A 483 17.33 12.08 11.82
C PRO A 483 16.97 12.64 10.43
N ILE A 484 16.79 11.80 9.42
CA ILE A 484 16.38 12.23 8.06
C ILE A 484 14.97 12.84 8.10
N GLU A 485 14.02 12.15 8.73
CA GLU A 485 12.66 12.68 8.88
C GLU A 485 12.62 13.92 9.76
N GLU A 486 13.30 13.90 10.92
CA GLU A 486 13.33 15.03 11.85
C GLU A 486 13.92 16.28 11.21
N LYS A 487 14.96 16.13 10.39
CA LYS A 487 15.53 17.24 9.60
C LYS A 487 14.49 17.79 8.63
N ALA A 488 13.85 16.96 7.83
CA ALA A 488 12.87 17.38 6.85
C ALA A 488 11.68 18.12 7.50
N TRP A 489 11.20 17.64 8.65
CA TRP A 489 10.13 18.31 9.40
C TRP A 489 10.57 19.65 9.99
N ALA A 490 11.78 19.72 10.55
CA ALA A 490 12.30 20.96 11.12
C ALA A 490 12.54 22.04 10.06
N GLU A 491 12.95 21.63 8.86
CA GLU A 491 13.23 22.53 7.74
C GLU A 491 11.97 22.96 6.99
N GLN A 492 10.84 22.25 7.09
CA GLN A 492 9.65 22.46 6.27
C GLN A 492 9.20 23.94 6.23
N ALA A 493 9.05 24.57 7.39
CA ALA A 493 8.59 25.96 7.47
C ALA A 493 9.57 26.94 6.80
N THR A 494 10.87 26.72 6.93
CA THR A 494 11.91 27.57 6.31
C THR A 494 11.92 27.39 4.79
N VAL A 495 11.89 26.14 4.32
CA VAL A 495 11.83 25.80 2.89
C VAL A 495 10.60 26.43 2.23
N GLU A 496 9.46 26.36 2.89
CA GLU A 496 8.21 26.93 2.36
C GLU A 496 8.22 28.46 2.35
N ALA A 497 8.82 29.10 3.34
CA ALA A 497 8.98 30.54 3.36
C ALA A 497 9.90 31.05 2.22
N GLU A 498 11.02 30.36 1.99
CA GLU A 498 11.92 30.63 0.87
C GLU A 498 11.24 30.37 -0.48
N ALA A 499 10.58 29.21 -0.63
CA ALA A 499 9.82 28.89 -1.84
C ALA A 499 8.73 29.94 -2.12
N LEU A 500 8.04 30.41 -1.10
CA LEU A 500 7.01 31.45 -1.23
C LEU A 500 7.60 32.79 -1.66
N ALA A 501 8.77 33.17 -1.14
CA ALA A 501 9.48 34.37 -1.54
C ALA A 501 9.92 34.30 -3.02
N LEU A 502 10.43 33.16 -3.43
CA LEU A 502 10.79 32.89 -4.83
C LEU A 502 9.55 32.89 -5.75
N TYR A 503 8.47 32.24 -5.31
CA TYR A 503 7.21 32.15 -6.06
C TYR A 503 6.62 33.54 -6.40
N LYS A 504 6.70 34.47 -5.45
CA LYS A 504 6.25 35.88 -5.66
C LYS A 504 7.09 36.63 -6.69
N GLN A 505 8.34 36.22 -6.89
CA GLN A 505 9.23 36.81 -7.90
C GLN A 505 9.04 36.10 -9.26
N ASP A 506 9.09 34.79 -9.26
CA ASP A 506 8.99 33.92 -10.43
C ASP A 506 8.59 32.51 -9.97
N PRO A 507 7.39 32.00 -10.32
CA PRO A 507 6.98 30.65 -9.99
C PRO A 507 7.95 29.55 -10.45
N ALA A 508 8.72 29.76 -11.54
CA ALA A 508 9.69 28.78 -12.02
C ALA A 508 10.88 28.63 -11.05
N LYS A 509 11.32 29.75 -10.43
CA LYS A 509 12.39 29.69 -9.41
C LYS A 509 11.96 28.90 -8.18
N ALA A 510 10.71 29.05 -7.75
CA ALA A 510 10.18 28.26 -6.64
C ALA A 510 10.16 26.76 -6.98
N ARG A 511 9.71 26.38 -8.18
CA ARG A 511 9.72 24.99 -8.61
C ARG A 511 11.13 24.40 -8.65
N ALA A 512 12.10 25.12 -9.22
CA ALA A 512 13.49 24.69 -9.25
C ALA A 512 14.07 24.51 -7.84
N TYR A 513 13.78 25.44 -6.92
CA TYR A 513 14.20 25.36 -5.53
C TYR A 513 13.60 24.15 -4.82
N LEU A 514 12.29 23.90 -4.94
CA LEU A 514 11.60 22.76 -4.34
C LEU A 514 12.10 21.43 -4.94
N THR A 515 12.38 21.40 -6.25
CA THR A 515 12.96 20.21 -6.91
C THR A 515 14.31 19.90 -6.31
N LYS A 516 15.19 20.90 -6.19
CA LYS A 516 16.51 20.73 -5.58
C LYS A 516 16.41 20.21 -4.15
N TYR A 517 15.58 20.83 -3.32
CA TYR A 517 15.40 20.44 -1.91
C TYR A 517 14.89 18.99 -1.78
N SER A 518 13.80 18.63 -2.51
CA SER A 518 13.25 17.27 -2.46
C SER A 518 14.28 16.23 -2.92
N HIS A 519 15.07 16.54 -3.96
CA HIS A 519 16.13 15.64 -4.43
C HIS A 519 17.24 15.49 -3.39
N GLU A 520 17.73 16.59 -2.78
CA GLU A 520 18.79 16.53 -1.76
C GLU A 520 18.41 15.65 -0.57
N ILE A 521 17.17 15.73 -0.09
CA ILE A 521 16.70 14.88 1.02
C ILE A 521 16.56 13.42 0.56
N ALA A 522 15.95 13.19 -0.60
CA ALA A 522 15.67 11.85 -1.12
C ALA A 522 16.95 11.09 -1.51
N ASP A 523 17.85 11.74 -2.26
CA ASP A 523 19.15 11.14 -2.68
C ASP A 523 20.04 10.91 -1.45
N GLY A 524 20.06 11.87 -0.50
CA GLY A 524 20.78 11.69 0.78
C GLY A 524 20.27 10.50 1.60
N ALA A 525 18.95 10.24 1.59
CA ALA A 525 18.37 9.05 2.22
C ALA A 525 18.81 7.76 1.50
N VAL A 526 18.81 7.75 0.18
CA VAL A 526 19.27 6.60 -0.64
C VAL A 526 20.74 6.28 -0.36
N ASP A 527 21.61 7.28 -0.37
CA ASP A 527 23.05 7.12 -0.08
C ASP A 527 23.29 6.61 1.34
N ALA A 528 22.58 7.16 2.33
CA ALA A 528 22.65 6.71 3.73
C ALA A 528 22.24 5.24 3.86
N TYR A 529 21.25 4.79 3.08
CA TYR A 529 20.76 3.41 3.14
C TYR A 529 21.69 2.41 2.44
N TRP A 530 22.33 2.80 1.35
CA TRP A 530 23.39 1.96 0.77
C TRP A 530 24.53 1.73 1.77
N LYS A 531 24.96 2.80 2.46
CA LYS A 531 25.98 2.69 3.51
C LYS A 531 25.49 1.88 4.72
N LEU A 532 24.26 2.11 5.17
CA LEU A 532 23.67 1.37 6.29
C LEU A 532 23.63 -0.14 6.02
N ALA A 533 23.31 -0.56 4.80
CA ALA A 533 23.33 -1.97 4.46
C ALA A 533 24.72 -2.59 4.63
N GLU A 534 25.78 -1.89 4.22
CA GLU A 534 27.17 -2.32 4.38
C GLU A 534 27.57 -2.36 5.87
N ASP A 535 27.16 -1.35 6.66
CA ASP A 535 27.41 -1.26 8.10
C ASP A 535 26.69 -2.39 8.87
N LEU A 536 25.42 -2.66 8.55
CA LEU A 536 24.65 -3.75 9.15
C LEU A 536 25.26 -5.11 8.80
N TRP A 537 25.61 -5.32 7.54
CA TRP A 537 26.27 -6.55 7.10
C TRP A 537 27.56 -6.77 7.88
N SER A 538 28.44 -5.76 7.94
CA SER A 538 29.71 -5.84 8.66
C SER A 538 29.54 -6.07 10.17
N LYS A 539 28.58 -5.39 10.79
CA LYS A 539 28.35 -5.48 12.24
C LYS A 539 27.80 -6.82 12.67
N TYR A 540 26.88 -7.41 11.86
CA TYR A 540 26.11 -8.56 12.30
C TYR A 540 26.57 -9.89 11.70
N THR A 541 27.43 -9.92 10.67
CA THR A 541 27.91 -11.16 10.03
C THR A 541 28.62 -12.10 11.02
N ASN A 542 29.33 -11.55 12.01
CA ASN A 542 30.03 -12.35 13.02
C ASN A 542 29.12 -12.88 14.15
N LEU A 543 27.80 -12.65 14.05
CA LEU A 543 26.82 -13.05 15.06
C LEU A 543 25.94 -14.23 14.61
N PHE A 544 26.20 -14.75 13.41
CA PHE A 544 25.49 -15.90 12.82
C PHE A 544 26.29 -17.18 12.89
#